data_c1813905dd5c8567f200a8d2e894b282
#
_entry.id   c1813905dd5c8567f200a8d2e894b282
#
_cell.length_a   1.000
_cell.length_b   1.000
_cell.length_c   1.000
_cell.angle_alpha   90.00
_cell.angle_beta   90.00
_cell.angle_gamma   90.00
#
_symmetry.space_group_name_H-M   'P 1'
#
loop_
_entity.id
_entity.type
_entity.pdbx_description
1 polymer ?
#
loop_
_entity_poly.entity_id
_entity_poly.type
_entity_poly.pdbx_seq_one_letter_code
_entity_poly.pdbx_strand_id
1 'polypeptide(L)'
;MRYDAVVFDNDGVLTTPTDHDALRRAIHTAFDDVGVSSPADDHVDTLLSPTVDALHEIAAGHGVEATALWEARERAAIEVQAEEIRAGRKTLYDDVDSLESLPVPRAIVSNNQHETIETIVDHFGLDEYGFDPWYGREPTVDGIERKKPTPYYLERAIDEMGVENPLYVGDSRVDITAANACEIDSAYIQRPHREGYELPERPTHEIESLEELRTLL
;
A
#
# COMPACT_ATOMS: atom_id res chain seq x y z
N MET A 1 20.07 3.15 -19.96
CA MET A 1 19.18 3.51 -18.87
C MET A 1 19.77 2.93 -17.60
N ARG A 2 19.69 3.64 -16.49
CA ARG A 2 20.22 3.17 -15.20
C ARG A 2 19.34 2.09 -14.59
N TYR A 3 18.02 2.21 -14.75
CA TYR A 3 17.04 1.24 -14.29
C TYR A 3 16.27 0.64 -15.46
N ASP A 4 15.88 -0.63 -15.36
CA ASP A 4 15.16 -1.37 -16.41
C ASP A 4 13.66 -1.50 -16.13
N ALA A 5 13.21 -1.10 -14.93
CA ALA A 5 11.81 -1.00 -14.52
C ALA A 5 11.63 -0.01 -13.37
N VAL A 6 10.38 0.37 -13.09
CA VAL A 6 10.00 1.10 -11.88
C VAL A 6 8.84 0.38 -11.20
N VAL A 7 8.98 0.09 -9.92
CA VAL A 7 7.94 -0.45 -9.06
C VAL A 7 7.48 0.62 -8.09
N PHE A 8 6.17 0.80 -7.94
CA PHE A 8 5.59 1.88 -7.14
C PHE A 8 4.80 1.33 -5.96
N ASP A 9 4.88 1.98 -4.80
CA ASP A 9 3.78 1.92 -3.85
C ASP A 9 2.56 2.66 -4.41
N ASN A 10 1.40 2.44 -3.82
CA ASN A 10 0.16 3.07 -4.25
C ASN A 10 -0.21 4.27 -3.38
N ASP A 11 -0.53 4.03 -2.09
CA ASP A 11 -1.04 5.06 -1.19
C ASP A 11 0.08 6.06 -0.81
N GLY A 12 -0.13 7.33 -1.13
CA GLY A 12 0.90 8.35 -0.92
C GLY A 12 1.93 8.46 -2.04
N VAL A 13 1.85 7.62 -3.08
CA VAL A 13 2.71 7.67 -4.26
C VAL A 13 1.90 7.94 -5.52
N LEU A 14 1.03 7.02 -5.90
CA LEU A 14 0.12 7.16 -7.05
C LEU A 14 -1.21 7.79 -6.66
N THR A 15 -1.78 7.35 -5.53
CA THR A 15 -3.05 7.86 -5.01
C THR A 15 -2.86 8.60 -3.70
N THR A 16 -3.77 9.55 -3.42
CA THR A 16 -3.87 10.15 -2.09
C THR A 16 -4.18 9.08 -1.05
N PRO A 17 -3.67 9.18 0.20
CA PRO A 17 -4.05 8.27 1.26
C PRO A 17 -5.56 8.28 1.51
N THR A 18 -6.11 7.12 1.88
CA THR A 18 -7.50 7.05 2.35
C THR A 18 -7.63 7.81 3.68
N ASP A 19 -8.74 8.54 3.83
CA ASP A 19 -9.05 9.26 5.05
C ASP A 19 -9.01 8.33 6.28
N HIS A 20 -8.31 8.77 7.32
CA HIS A 20 -8.08 7.99 8.54
C HIS A 20 -9.40 7.66 9.26
N ASP A 21 -10.34 8.61 9.32
CA ASP A 21 -11.63 8.38 9.97
C ASP A 21 -12.50 7.43 9.14
N ALA A 22 -12.36 7.42 7.81
CA ALA A 22 -13.01 6.42 6.96
C ALA A 22 -12.50 5.00 7.27
N LEU A 23 -11.20 4.81 7.42
CA LEU A 23 -10.63 3.53 7.81
C LEU A 23 -11.04 3.11 9.24
N ARG A 24 -11.08 4.04 10.20
CA ARG A 24 -11.59 3.76 11.55
C ARG A 24 -13.05 3.31 11.53
N ARG A 25 -13.91 3.93 10.71
CA ARG A 25 -15.30 3.47 10.53
C ARG A 25 -15.36 2.03 10.00
N ALA A 26 -14.49 1.67 9.06
CA ALA A 26 -14.41 0.29 8.59
C ALA A 26 -14.05 -0.70 9.72
N ILE A 27 -13.12 -0.33 10.61
CA ILE A 27 -12.76 -1.16 11.76
C ILE A 27 -13.95 -1.30 12.74
N HIS A 28 -14.69 -0.23 13.00
CA HIS A 28 -15.92 -0.33 13.82
C HIS A 28 -16.96 -1.27 13.19
N THR A 29 -17.17 -1.16 11.88
CA THR A 29 -18.04 -2.10 11.14
C THR A 29 -17.58 -3.55 11.28
N ALA A 30 -16.27 -3.78 11.19
CA ALA A 30 -15.70 -5.13 11.37
C ALA A 30 -15.95 -5.70 12.77
N PHE A 31 -15.85 -4.89 13.81
CA PHE A 31 -16.18 -5.30 15.18
C PHE A 31 -17.68 -5.60 15.35
N ASP A 32 -18.53 -4.75 14.79
CA ASP A 32 -19.99 -4.97 14.82
C ASP A 32 -20.38 -6.28 14.11
N ASP A 33 -19.75 -6.57 12.96
CA ASP A 33 -19.97 -7.81 12.18
C ASP A 33 -19.64 -9.09 12.98
N VAL A 34 -18.67 -9.01 13.89
CA VAL A 34 -18.32 -10.14 14.77
C VAL A 34 -18.98 -10.05 16.15
N GLY A 35 -19.95 -9.14 16.34
CA GLY A 35 -20.77 -9.01 17.54
C GLY A 35 -20.13 -8.22 18.69
N VAL A 36 -19.10 -7.43 18.43
CA VAL A 36 -18.44 -6.56 19.40
C VAL A 36 -18.91 -5.12 19.23
N SER A 37 -19.80 -4.65 20.10
CA SER A 37 -20.53 -3.37 19.95
C SER A 37 -19.80 -2.12 20.52
N SER A 38 -18.68 -2.26 21.19
CA SER A 38 -17.96 -1.13 21.79
C SER A 38 -16.47 -1.49 21.93
N PRO A 39 -15.72 -1.59 20.84
CA PRO A 39 -14.29 -1.83 20.92
C PRO A 39 -13.58 -0.62 21.56
N ALA A 40 -12.47 -0.86 22.25
CA ALA A 40 -11.62 0.20 22.74
C ALA A 40 -10.94 0.93 21.57
N ASP A 41 -10.73 2.25 21.70
CA ASP A 41 -10.13 3.07 20.65
C ASP A 41 -8.74 2.58 20.22
N ASP A 42 -7.92 2.12 21.17
CA ASP A 42 -6.59 1.56 20.91
C ASP A 42 -6.65 0.26 20.12
N HIS A 43 -7.68 -0.57 20.31
CA HIS A 43 -7.92 -1.75 19.47
C HIS A 43 -8.29 -1.36 18.04
N VAL A 44 -9.13 -0.32 17.88
CA VAL A 44 -9.50 0.22 16.55
C VAL A 44 -8.25 0.73 15.84
N ASP A 45 -7.42 1.52 16.50
CA ASP A 45 -6.19 2.07 15.92
C ASP A 45 -5.18 0.97 15.58
N THR A 46 -5.04 -0.04 16.44
CA THR A 46 -4.15 -1.17 16.19
C THR A 46 -4.57 -1.95 14.95
N LEU A 47 -5.88 -2.19 14.74
CA LEU A 47 -6.40 -2.94 13.59
C LEU A 47 -6.31 -2.19 12.24
N LEU A 48 -5.94 -0.92 12.24
CA LEU A 48 -5.60 -0.23 10.97
C LEU A 48 -4.39 -0.89 10.29
N SER A 49 -3.38 -1.28 11.05
CA SER A 49 -2.20 -2.00 10.54
C SER A 49 -1.61 -2.95 11.58
N PRO A 50 -2.29 -4.05 11.93
CA PRO A 50 -1.86 -4.93 13.01
C PRO A 50 -0.64 -5.76 12.64
N THR A 51 -0.01 -6.32 13.68
CA THR A 51 0.76 -7.56 13.60
C THR A 51 -0.16 -8.76 13.82
N VAL A 52 0.28 -9.96 13.48
CA VAL A 52 -0.50 -11.19 13.73
C VAL A 52 -0.75 -11.39 15.23
N ASP A 53 0.27 -11.17 16.06
CA ASP A 53 0.13 -11.28 17.52
C ASP A 53 -0.91 -10.30 18.08
N ALA A 54 -0.87 -9.03 17.64
CA ALA A 54 -1.83 -8.02 18.07
C ALA A 54 -3.27 -8.36 17.64
N LEU A 55 -3.46 -8.89 16.43
CA LEU A 55 -4.77 -9.37 15.98
C LEU A 55 -5.30 -10.49 16.89
N HIS A 56 -4.46 -11.50 17.19
CA HIS A 56 -4.84 -12.60 18.07
C HIS A 56 -5.15 -12.13 19.50
N GLU A 57 -4.36 -11.21 20.04
CA GLU A 57 -4.57 -10.65 21.38
C GLU A 57 -5.90 -9.87 21.47
N ILE A 58 -6.18 -9.02 20.47
CA ILE A 58 -7.43 -8.26 20.40
C ILE A 58 -8.63 -9.21 20.27
N ALA A 59 -8.58 -10.17 19.34
CA ALA A 59 -9.65 -11.13 19.13
C ALA A 59 -9.95 -11.95 20.40
N ALA A 60 -8.90 -12.46 21.06
CA ALA A 60 -9.03 -13.20 22.32
C ALA A 60 -9.62 -12.33 23.42
N GLY A 61 -9.22 -11.07 23.54
CA GLY A 61 -9.75 -10.11 24.51
C GLY A 61 -11.25 -9.83 24.36
N HIS A 62 -11.77 -9.94 23.13
CA HIS A 62 -13.21 -9.81 22.82
C HIS A 62 -13.96 -11.14 22.73
N GLY A 63 -13.26 -12.28 22.85
CA GLY A 63 -13.85 -13.62 22.78
C GLY A 63 -14.33 -14.00 21.39
N VAL A 64 -13.70 -13.47 20.34
CA VAL A 64 -13.98 -13.77 18.92
C VAL A 64 -12.79 -14.49 18.27
N GLU A 65 -13.06 -15.19 17.16
CA GLU A 65 -12.00 -15.82 16.38
C GLU A 65 -11.19 -14.78 15.59
N ALA A 66 -9.86 -14.86 15.65
CA ALA A 66 -8.97 -13.89 14.99
C ALA A 66 -9.16 -13.86 13.47
N THR A 67 -9.37 -15.02 12.84
CA THR A 67 -9.65 -15.12 11.41
C THR A 67 -10.98 -14.45 11.04
N ALA A 68 -12.03 -14.63 11.84
CA ALA A 68 -13.32 -14.00 11.60
C ALA A 68 -13.26 -12.46 11.73
N LEU A 69 -12.56 -11.96 12.75
CA LEU A 69 -12.32 -10.53 12.92
C LEU A 69 -11.50 -9.96 11.75
N TRP A 70 -10.47 -10.69 11.31
CA TRP A 70 -9.64 -10.26 10.19
C TRP A 70 -10.43 -10.23 8.88
N GLU A 71 -11.20 -11.27 8.56
CA GLU A 71 -12.05 -11.31 7.36
C GLU A 71 -13.09 -10.18 7.35
N ALA A 72 -13.71 -9.89 8.50
CA ALA A 72 -14.65 -8.77 8.63
C ALA A 72 -13.94 -7.42 8.39
N ARG A 73 -12.72 -7.25 8.97
CA ARG A 73 -11.88 -6.06 8.79
C ARG A 73 -11.50 -5.86 7.33
N GLU A 74 -11.06 -6.91 6.64
CA GLU A 74 -10.65 -6.82 5.24
C GLU A 74 -11.84 -6.42 4.36
N ARG A 75 -12.98 -7.08 4.51
CA ARG A 75 -14.21 -6.75 3.77
C ARG A 75 -14.64 -5.30 4.00
N ALA A 76 -14.75 -4.85 5.25
CA ALA A 76 -15.17 -3.49 5.56
C ALA A 76 -14.19 -2.43 5.02
N ALA A 77 -12.89 -2.70 5.07
CA ALA A 77 -11.88 -1.78 4.56
C ALA A 77 -11.89 -1.69 3.01
N ILE A 78 -12.13 -2.80 2.31
CA ILE A 78 -12.30 -2.82 0.85
C ILE A 78 -13.53 -1.99 0.46
N GLU A 79 -14.67 -2.21 1.12
CA GLU A 79 -15.91 -1.48 0.85
C GLU A 79 -15.77 0.03 1.06
N VAL A 80 -15.19 0.43 2.19
CA VAL A 80 -14.97 1.86 2.50
C VAL A 80 -14.03 2.50 1.48
N GLN A 81 -12.92 1.86 1.13
CA GLN A 81 -12.00 2.41 0.14
C GLN A 81 -12.63 2.52 -1.25
N ALA A 82 -13.43 1.54 -1.66
CA ALA A 82 -14.18 1.62 -2.91
C ALA A 82 -15.20 2.78 -2.91
N GLU A 83 -15.81 3.10 -1.75
CA GLU A 83 -16.68 4.28 -1.61
C GLU A 83 -15.88 5.58 -1.71
N GLU A 84 -14.71 5.68 -1.04
CA GLU A 84 -13.85 6.86 -1.11
C GLU A 84 -13.38 7.14 -2.56
N ILE A 85 -13.02 6.10 -3.30
CA ILE A 85 -12.65 6.18 -4.72
C ILE A 85 -13.82 6.69 -5.57
N ARG A 86 -14.99 6.02 -5.49
CA ARG A 86 -16.18 6.39 -6.28
C ARG A 86 -16.70 7.79 -5.96
N ALA A 87 -16.51 8.25 -4.73
CA ALA A 87 -16.91 9.59 -4.29
C ALA A 87 -15.87 10.68 -4.63
N GLY A 88 -14.75 10.32 -5.24
CA GLY A 88 -13.68 11.26 -5.60
C GLY A 88 -12.94 11.85 -4.40
N ARG A 89 -12.95 11.17 -3.25
CA ARG A 89 -12.19 11.58 -2.06
C ARG A 89 -10.80 10.93 -2.01
N LYS A 90 -10.64 9.78 -2.65
CA LYS A 90 -9.32 9.20 -2.97
C LYS A 90 -9.08 9.39 -4.46
N THR A 91 -8.01 10.09 -4.81
CA THR A 91 -7.70 10.51 -6.19
C THR A 91 -6.26 10.15 -6.55
N LEU A 92 -5.94 10.13 -7.84
CA LEU A 92 -4.54 10.16 -8.28
C LEU A 92 -3.90 11.50 -7.90
N TYR A 93 -2.58 11.51 -7.72
CA TYR A 93 -1.80 12.74 -7.71
C TYR A 93 -1.66 13.29 -9.12
N ASP A 94 -1.58 14.62 -9.25
CA ASP A 94 -1.52 15.33 -10.54
C ASP A 94 -0.31 14.94 -11.39
N ASP A 95 0.78 14.47 -10.77
CA ASP A 95 2.02 14.10 -11.45
C ASP A 95 2.04 12.64 -11.99
N VAL A 96 0.99 11.85 -11.74
CA VAL A 96 0.86 10.48 -12.26
C VAL A 96 0.81 10.46 -13.79
N ASP A 97 0.20 11.46 -14.43
CA ASP A 97 0.14 11.58 -15.89
C ASP A 97 1.54 11.60 -16.54
N SER A 98 2.57 12.04 -15.81
CA SER A 98 3.95 12.03 -16.29
C SER A 98 4.50 10.63 -16.55
N LEU A 99 3.91 9.62 -15.91
CA LEU A 99 4.34 8.22 -16.00
C LEU A 99 4.01 7.59 -17.37
N GLU A 100 2.99 8.08 -18.09
CA GLU A 100 2.63 7.58 -19.42
C GLU A 100 3.83 7.54 -20.38
N SER A 101 4.74 8.51 -20.22
CA SER A 101 5.89 8.68 -21.09
C SER A 101 7.17 7.99 -20.61
N LEU A 102 7.15 7.25 -19.51
CA LEU A 102 8.32 6.50 -19.05
C LEU A 102 8.62 5.34 -20.01
N PRO A 103 9.90 5.18 -20.43
CA PRO A 103 10.27 4.20 -21.45
C PRO A 103 10.51 2.78 -20.88
N VAL A 104 10.15 2.52 -19.63
CA VAL A 104 10.40 1.26 -18.92
C VAL A 104 9.07 0.68 -18.39
N PRO A 105 8.97 -0.66 -18.24
CA PRO A 105 7.83 -1.30 -17.59
C PRO A 105 7.67 -0.82 -16.14
N ARG A 106 6.45 -0.92 -15.63
CA ARG A 106 6.10 -0.47 -14.30
C ARG A 106 5.12 -1.43 -13.62
N ALA A 107 5.26 -1.53 -12.29
CA ALA A 107 4.42 -2.38 -11.45
C ALA A 107 3.95 -1.62 -10.22
N ILE A 108 2.92 -2.15 -9.54
CA ILE A 108 2.44 -1.64 -8.25
C ILE A 108 2.65 -2.72 -7.18
N VAL A 109 3.23 -2.34 -6.04
CA VAL A 109 3.34 -3.21 -4.85
C VAL A 109 2.91 -2.44 -3.61
N SER A 110 1.75 -2.76 -3.05
CA SER A 110 1.12 -2.03 -1.96
C SER A 110 0.81 -2.91 -0.74
N ASN A 111 0.83 -2.30 0.45
CA ASN A 111 0.33 -2.93 1.68
C ASN A 111 -1.21 -2.89 1.80
N ASN A 112 -1.88 -2.22 0.87
CA ASN A 112 -3.34 -2.23 0.78
C ASN A 112 -3.83 -3.61 0.29
N GLN A 113 -5.12 -3.91 0.45
CA GLN A 113 -5.69 -5.17 -0.02
C GLN A 113 -5.58 -5.29 -1.56
N HIS A 114 -5.35 -6.51 -2.04
CA HIS A 114 -5.22 -6.75 -3.49
C HIS A 114 -6.47 -6.30 -4.26
N GLU A 115 -7.66 -6.60 -3.76
CA GLU A 115 -8.94 -6.18 -4.35
C GLU A 115 -9.11 -4.65 -4.37
N THR A 116 -8.55 -3.94 -3.38
CA THR A 116 -8.51 -2.46 -3.40
C THR A 116 -7.59 -1.96 -4.50
N ILE A 117 -6.42 -2.60 -4.72
CA ILE A 117 -5.52 -2.23 -5.82
C ILE A 117 -6.16 -2.51 -7.17
N GLU A 118 -6.84 -3.65 -7.36
CA GLU A 118 -7.63 -3.92 -8.58
C GLU A 118 -8.67 -2.82 -8.82
N THR A 119 -9.42 -2.43 -7.77
CA THR A 119 -10.40 -1.33 -7.86
C THR A 119 -9.75 -0.01 -8.27
N ILE A 120 -8.56 0.30 -7.78
CA ILE A 120 -7.79 1.50 -8.12
C ILE A 120 -7.34 1.44 -9.57
N VAL A 121 -6.74 0.32 -10.00
CA VAL A 121 -6.29 0.12 -11.38
C VAL A 121 -7.43 0.29 -12.35
N ASP A 122 -8.56 -0.39 -12.11
CA ASP A 122 -9.75 -0.33 -12.97
C ASP A 122 -10.39 1.08 -12.99
N HIS A 123 -10.52 1.71 -11.82
CA HIS A 123 -11.21 3.01 -11.72
C HIS A 123 -10.44 4.15 -12.38
N PHE A 124 -9.11 4.12 -12.26
CA PHE A 124 -8.24 5.19 -12.79
C PHE A 124 -7.57 4.82 -14.12
N GLY A 125 -7.84 3.61 -14.65
CA GLY A 125 -7.27 3.15 -15.92
C GLY A 125 -5.74 2.99 -15.88
N LEU A 126 -5.17 2.56 -14.75
CA LEU A 126 -3.72 2.45 -14.60
C LEU A 126 -3.09 1.37 -15.47
N ASP A 127 -3.87 0.39 -15.93
CA ASP A 127 -3.46 -0.58 -16.94
C ASP A 127 -3.13 0.09 -18.29
N GLU A 128 -3.87 1.15 -18.66
CA GLU A 128 -3.58 1.97 -19.87
C GLU A 128 -2.24 2.72 -19.74
N TYR A 129 -1.80 3.02 -18.48
CA TYR A 129 -0.46 3.56 -18.19
C TYR A 129 0.62 2.47 -18.21
N GLY A 130 0.27 1.21 -18.48
CA GLY A 130 1.21 0.10 -18.56
C GLY A 130 1.71 -0.40 -17.21
N PHE A 131 0.90 -0.29 -16.17
CA PHE A 131 1.16 -0.96 -14.90
C PHE A 131 0.78 -2.43 -14.99
N ASP A 132 1.77 -3.32 -14.97
CA ASP A 132 1.64 -4.77 -14.98
C ASP A 132 2.98 -5.39 -14.53
N PRO A 133 3.02 -6.21 -13.44
CA PRO A 133 1.91 -6.62 -12.58
C PRO A 133 1.51 -5.58 -11.51
N TRP A 134 0.42 -5.85 -10.78
CA TRP A 134 0.10 -5.17 -9.54
C TRP A 134 -0.17 -6.15 -8.41
N TYR A 135 0.39 -5.84 -7.24
CA TYR A 135 0.23 -6.63 -6.04
C TYR A 135 -0.22 -5.76 -4.88
N GLY A 136 -1.37 -6.10 -4.33
CA GLY A 136 -1.77 -5.74 -2.99
C GLY A 136 -1.59 -6.93 -2.06
N ARG A 137 -1.75 -6.70 -0.78
CA ARG A 137 -1.68 -7.74 0.25
C ARG A 137 -2.89 -8.70 0.14
N GLU A 138 -2.62 -9.99 0.25
CA GLU A 138 -3.66 -11.01 0.34
C GLU A 138 -4.52 -10.79 1.61
N PRO A 139 -5.87 -11.01 1.56
CA PRO A 139 -6.79 -10.75 2.68
C PRO A 139 -6.75 -11.87 3.74
N THR A 140 -5.61 -12.50 3.92
CA THR A 140 -5.38 -13.59 4.87
C THR A 140 -4.54 -13.13 6.05
N VAL A 141 -4.55 -13.89 7.15
CA VAL A 141 -3.67 -13.62 8.30
C VAL A 141 -2.20 -13.67 7.87
N ASP A 142 -1.82 -14.64 7.02
CA ASP A 142 -0.46 -14.73 6.46
C ASP A 142 -0.08 -13.47 5.66
N GLY A 143 -1.06 -12.82 5.00
CA GLY A 143 -0.85 -11.57 4.28
C GLY A 143 -0.36 -10.44 5.19
N ILE A 144 -0.67 -10.47 6.48
CA ILE A 144 -0.15 -9.50 7.45
C ILE A 144 1.37 -9.61 7.58
N GLU A 145 1.91 -10.83 7.60
CA GLU A 145 3.35 -11.08 7.72
C GLU A 145 4.12 -10.80 6.42
N ARG A 146 3.44 -10.93 5.27
CA ARG A 146 4.03 -10.74 3.93
C ARG A 146 4.07 -9.29 3.47
N LYS A 147 3.36 -8.37 4.17
CA LYS A 147 3.35 -6.94 3.81
C LYS A 147 4.72 -6.29 4.00
N LYS A 148 5.00 -5.20 3.29
CA LYS A 148 6.19 -4.36 3.53
C LYS A 148 6.25 -3.96 5.02
N PRO A 149 7.43 -4.02 5.69
CA PRO A 149 8.77 -4.04 5.09
C PRO A 149 9.29 -5.40 4.62
N THR A 150 8.49 -6.49 4.70
CA THR A 150 8.89 -7.78 4.12
C THR A 150 8.97 -7.65 2.60
N PRO A 151 10.01 -8.19 1.94
CA PRO A 151 10.21 -8.03 0.51
C PRO A 151 9.27 -8.89 -0.37
N TYR A 152 8.47 -9.75 0.21
CA TYR A 152 7.71 -10.82 -0.44
C TYR A 152 6.97 -10.41 -1.73
N TYR A 153 6.14 -9.36 -1.66
CA TYR A 153 5.39 -8.92 -2.85
C TYR A 153 6.27 -8.16 -3.84
N LEU A 154 7.33 -7.49 -3.36
CA LEU A 154 8.27 -6.79 -4.20
C LEU A 154 9.14 -7.76 -5.00
N GLU A 155 9.70 -8.79 -4.37
CA GLU A 155 10.42 -9.89 -5.03
C GLU A 155 9.54 -10.57 -6.08
N ARG A 156 8.28 -10.84 -5.74
CA ARG A 156 7.32 -11.46 -6.67
C ARG A 156 7.06 -10.59 -7.91
N ALA A 157 6.91 -9.27 -7.74
CA ALA A 157 6.73 -8.36 -8.86
C ALA A 157 7.97 -8.31 -9.75
N ILE A 158 9.16 -8.23 -9.16
CA ILE A 158 10.44 -8.22 -9.87
C ILE A 158 10.63 -9.51 -10.69
N ASP A 159 10.37 -10.66 -10.08
CA ASP A 159 10.46 -11.97 -10.73
C ASP A 159 9.49 -12.09 -11.92
N GLU A 160 8.24 -11.63 -11.76
CA GLU A 160 7.22 -11.68 -12.81
C GLU A 160 7.54 -10.74 -13.97
N MET A 161 8.07 -9.53 -13.67
CA MET A 161 8.54 -8.59 -14.69
C MET A 161 9.79 -9.10 -15.42
N GLY A 162 10.56 -10.00 -14.83
CA GLY A 162 11.81 -10.53 -15.40
C GLY A 162 12.89 -9.46 -15.55
N VAL A 163 12.97 -8.51 -14.61
CA VAL A 163 13.91 -7.38 -14.62
C VAL A 163 15.03 -7.60 -13.61
N GLU A 164 16.20 -6.96 -13.86
CA GLU A 164 17.39 -7.16 -13.05
C GLU A 164 17.74 -5.95 -12.17
N ASN A 165 17.34 -4.75 -12.59
CA ASN A 165 17.72 -3.51 -11.90
C ASN A 165 16.54 -2.52 -11.81
N PRO A 166 15.44 -2.88 -11.12
CA PRO A 166 14.31 -1.98 -10.93
C PRO A 166 14.63 -0.87 -9.92
N LEU A 167 13.91 0.26 -10.04
CA LEU A 167 13.84 1.30 -9.02
C LEU A 167 12.52 1.14 -8.26
N TYR A 168 12.56 1.13 -6.93
CA TYR A 168 11.34 1.15 -6.12
C TYR A 168 11.02 2.57 -5.65
N VAL A 169 9.77 3.03 -5.86
CA VAL A 169 9.28 4.36 -5.45
C VAL A 169 8.28 4.22 -4.31
N GLY A 170 8.57 4.85 -3.17
CA GLY A 170 7.71 4.80 -1.98
C GLY A 170 7.74 6.09 -1.17
N ASP A 171 6.77 6.28 -0.28
CA ASP A 171 6.60 7.47 0.56
C ASP A 171 6.89 7.22 2.05
N SER A 172 7.33 6.02 2.41
CA SER A 172 7.43 5.61 3.81
C SER A 172 8.66 4.75 4.11
N ARG A 173 8.95 4.61 5.42
CA ARG A 173 10.06 3.77 5.89
C ARG A 173 9.92 2.31 5.47
N VAL A 174 8.68 1.77 5.43
CA VAL A 174 8.49 0.36 5.07
C VAL A 174 8.82 0.08 3.62
N ASP A 175 8.71 1.09 2.75
CA ASP A 175 9.08 1.03 1.34
C ASP A 175 10.59 0.96 1.18
N ILE A 176 11.30 1.86 1.85
CA ILE A 176 12.76 1.90 1.80
C ILE A 176 13.37 0.63 2.39
N THR A 177 12.83 0.15 3.51
CA THR A 177 13.28 -1.11 4.11
C THR A 177 13.01 -2.31 3.20
N ALA A 178 11.84 -2.37 2.53
CA ALA A 178 11.53 -3.44 1.57
C ALA A 178 12.47 -3.44 0.36
N ALA A 179 12.75 -2.25 -0.21
CA ALA A 179 13.69 -2.10 -1.31
C ALA A 179 15.12 -2.53 -0.91
N ASN A 180 15.58 -2.12 0.28
CA ASN A 180 16.88 -2.54 0.82
C ASN A 180 16.95 -4.06 1.03
N ALA A 181 15.87 -4.69 1.48
CA ALA A 181 15.80 -6.14 1.65
C ALA A 181 15.87 -6.92 0.31
N CYS A 182 15.40 -6.30 -0.79
CA CYS A 182 15.56 -6.80 -2.16
C CYS A 182 16.90 -6.43 -2.79
N GLU A 183 17.78 -5.69 -2.10
CA GLU A 183 19.06 -5.19 -2.63
C GLU A 183 18.89 -4.29 -3.89
N ILE A 184 17.78 -3.55 -4.00
CA ILE A 184 17.51 -2.63 -5.11
C ILE A 184 17.53 -1.18 -4.65
N ASP A 185 17.76 -0.27 -5.60
CA ASP A 185 17.70 1.16 -5.37
C ASP A 185 16.26 1.64 -5.07
N SER A 186 16.15 2.66 -4.21
CA SER A 186 14.88 3.27 -3.82
C SER A 186 14.84 4.77 -4.08
N ALA A 187 13.66 5.27 -4.44
CA ALA A 187 13.35 6.69 -4.49
C ALA A 187 12.25 7.01 -3.45
N TYR A 188 12.59 7.82 -2.46
CA TYR A 188 11.61 8.36 -1.52
C TYR A 188 10.94 9.57 -2.14
N ILE A 189 9.62 9.51 -2.31
CA ILE A 189 8.84 10.65 -2.78
C ILE A 189 8.30 11.46 -1.60
N GLN A 190 8.60 12.75 -1.59
CA GLN A 190 8.11 13.68 -0.57
C GLN A 190 6.69 14.13 -0.92
N ARG A 191 5.73 13.79 -0.06
CA ARG A 191 4.33 14.20 -0.23
C ARG A 191 3.85 15.03 0.96
N PRO A 192 2.88 15.93 0.80
CA PRO A 192 2.42 16.83 1.86
C PRO A 192 2.01 16.13 3.16
N HIS A 193 1.39 14.94 3.06
CA HIS A 193 0.97 14.16 4.24
C HIS A 193 2.15 13.54 5.02
N ARG A 194 3.38 13.62 4.48
CA ARG A 194 4.63 13.20 5.12
C ARG A 194 5.52 14.36 5.56
N GLU A 195 5.01 15.58 5.62
CA GLU A 195 5.78 16.73 6.10
C GLU A 195 6.33 16.45 7.52
N GLY A 196 7.65 16.58 7.69
CA GLY A 196 8.33 16.26 8.95
C GLY A 196 8.51 14.78 9.25
N TYR A 197 8.20 13.87 8.31
CA TYR A 197 8.44 12.44 8.48
C TYR A 197 9.92 12.12 8.35
N GLU A 198 10.48 11.44 9.36
CA GLU A 198 11.87 11.03 9.39
C GLU A 198 12.03 9.58 8.90
N LEU A 199 12.95 9.37 7.97
CA LEU A 199 13.34 8.03 7.49
C LEU A 199 14.45 7.47 8.38
N PRO A 200 14.32 6.25 8.92
CA PRO A 200 15.38 5.60 9.68
C PRO A 200 16.55 5.13 8.79
N GLU A 201 16.26 4.89 7.51
CA GLU A 201 17.22 4.44 6.50
C GLU A 201 17.25 5.44 5.34
N ARG A 202 18.43 5.62 4.76
CA ARG A 202 18.60 6.57 3.65
C ARG A 202 18.17 5.93 2.33
N PRO A 203 17.26 6.55 1.56
CA PRO A 203 16.93 6.11 0.21
C PRO A 203 18.10 6.38 -0.75
N THR A 204 18.14 5.73 -1.90
CA THR A 204 19.10 6.02 -2.97
C THR A 204 18.84 7.39 -3.58
N HIS A 205 17.56 7.73 -3.77
CA HIS A 205 17.10 9.02 -4.30
C HIS A 205 16.02 9.61 -3.41
N GLU A 206 15.95 10.95 -3.40
CA GLU A 206 14.80 11.70 -2.86
C GLU A 206 14.23 12.54 -4.01
N ILE A 207 12.92 12.49 -4.19
CA ILE A 207 12.19 13.23 -5.24
C ILE A 207 10.97 13.95 -4.64
N GLU A 208 10.58 15.06 -5.23
CA GLU A 208 9.38 15.82 -4.85
C GLU A 208 8.22 15.56 -5.81
N SER A 209 8.50 15.01 -7.00
CA SER A 209 7.52 14.71 -8.03
C SER A 209 7.90 13.47 -8.84
N LEU A 210 6.88 12.72 -9.30
CA LEU A 210 7.06 11.60 -10.23
C LEU A 210 7.66 12.02 -11.58
N GLU A 211 7.55 13.31 -11.96
CA GLU A 211 8.18 13.86 -13.16
C GLU A 211 9.71 13.71 -13.15
N GLU A 212 10.33 13.70 -11.97
CA GLU A 212 11.79 13.60 -11.82
C GLU A 212 12.32 12.21 -12.19
N LEU A 213 11.46 11.17 -12.22
CA LEU A 213 11.85 9.81 -12.60
C LEU A 213 12.49 9.75 -13.98
N ARG A 214 12.08 10.62 -14.92
CA ARG A 214 12.68 10.71 -16.25
C ARG A 214 14.19 11.02 -16.23
N THR A 215 14.67 11.68 -15.19
CA THR A 215 16.08 12.03 -15.05
C THR A 215 16.90 10.97 -14.36
N LEU A 216 16.23 10.03 -13.68
CA LEU A 216 16.85 8.91 -12.98
C LEU A 216 17.02 7.67 -13.89
N LEU A 217 16.13 7.49 -14.86
CA LEU A 217 16.11 6.39 -15.84
C LEU A 217 17.15 6.61 -16.96
#